data_4138db4644d09f1a886dc8fbca867478
#
_entry.id   4138db4644d09f1a886dc8fbca867478
#
_cell.length_a   1.000
_cell.length_b   1.000
_cell.length_c   1.000
_cell.angle_alpha   90.00
_cell.angle_beta   90.00
_cell.angle_gamma   90.00
#
_symmetry.space_group_name_H-M   'P 1'
#
loop_
_entity.id
_entity.type
_entity.pdbx_description
1 polymer ?
#
loop_
_entity_poly.entity_id
_entity_poly.type
_entity_poly.pdbx_seq_one_letter_code
_entity_poly.pdbx_strand_id
1 'polypeptide(L)'
;MYSQAASPLGEVTTADDALTQTAYLHMGFAYLQLADKNKARMAFEQAARSNADLKTKEQAAYNYALTIHETSFSGFGESVTAFENFLNQFPQSTYAEKVSEYLIDVYMSTRSYEAALKSIERISAPGERIMEAKQRILFQLGTQAFANSQYDEASAYLNRSIQIGQYNAQTKAEALYWKGEIDYRTQRYQSASDNFRSFLDLTANRQSEMYTLAHYNLGYIAFNLKNYQQAENWFTKYLQLEKATNRSTLADANNRLGDCNFHVRNFNAAKQYYAKARSMGGASADYSYYQLALVSGLQKDYNGKITLLNQLTEQYPESPYVINGLYEKGRSYVQLGNNKQAINAFRELANKFPENALSRKAAAEIGLLHYQNEEYSQAIEAYKLVATQYPGSEEAKLALRDLKSIYTDINKVDEFAAVVSSLPGDIHFDVNEQDSLTYIAAERIFTRKQIPQAKESFTKYLQSFPAGAYREYAHYYLARIGQEQNDEEAVLTHTARILEVNGSRFTEEALVMRAELLYKRQQYAEA
;
A
#
# COMPACT_ATOMS: atom_id res chain seq x y z
N MET A 1 62.04 45.95 -22.92
CA MET A 1 61.61 45.65 -24.28
C MET A 1 60.08 45.81 -24.46
N TYR A 2 59.20 45.17 -23.68
CA TYR A 2 57.76 45.28 -23.84
C TYR A 2 57.17 46.65 -23.43
N SER A 3 57.69 47.31 -22.41
CA SER A 3 57.24 48.64 -22.04
C SER A 3 57.64 49.69 -23.07
N GLN A 4 58.75 49.48 -23.78
CA GLN A 4 59.20 50.33 -24.90
C GLN A 4 58.41 50.13 -26.18
N ALA A 5 57.73 48.99 -26.32
CA ALA A 5 56.86 48.68 -27.49
C ALA A 5 55.44 49.24 -27.32
N ALA A 6 54.93 49.29 -26.08
CA ALA A 6 53.57 49.76 -25.84
C ALA A 6 53.35 51.27 -26.15
N SER A 7 54.36 52.11 -25.98
CA SER A 7 54.27 53.57 -26.21
C SER A 7 54.14 53.90 -27.72
N PRO A 8 55.03 53.40 -28.60
CA PRO A 8 54.89 53.67 -30.04
C PRO A 8 53.64 53.08 -30.69
N LEU A 9 53.17 51.90 -30.20
CA LEU A 9 51.92 51.32 -30.64
C LEU A 9 50.70 52.20 -30.31
N GLY A 10 50.75 52.95 -29.18
CA GLY A 10 49.75 53.91 -28.78
C GLY A 10 49.65 55.15 -29.72
N GLU A 11 50.73 55.50 -30.37
CA GLU A 11 50.75 56.65 -31.35
C GLU A 11 50.03 56.27 -32.66
N VAL A 12 49.93 55.03 -33.01
CA VAL A 12 49.29 54.52 -34.24
C VAL A 12 47.77 54.37 -34.09
N THR A 13 47.21 54.46 -32.91
CA THR A 13 45.79 54.16 -32.60
C THR A 13 44.86 55.36 -32.84
N THR A 14 45.04 56.10 -33.90
CA THR A 14 44.28 57.32 -34.23
C THR A 14 43.24 57.17 -35.37
N ALA A 15 43.24 56.05 -36.09
CA ALA A 15 42.33 55.72 -37.17
C ALA A 15 41.59 54.39 -36.89
N ASP A 16 40.47 54.20 -37.60
CA ASP A 16 39.77 52.90 -37.60
C ASP A 16 40.15 52.12 -38.85
N ASP A 17 41.38 51.59 -38.86
CA ASP A 17 41.96 50.81 -39.97
C ASP A 17 42.66 49.53 -39.46
N ALA A 18 43.09 48.67 -40.35
CA ALA A 18 43.75 47.42 -40.07
C ALA A 18 45.10 47.60 -39.30
N LEU A 19 45.78 48.71 -39.51
CA LEU A 19 47.01 49.00 -38.79
C LEU A 19 46.77 49.34 -37.35
N THR A 20 45.78 50.20 -37.05
CA THR A 20 45.31 50.55 -35.74
C THR A 20 44.79 49.30 -34.96
N GLN A 21 44.00 48.49 -35.65
CA GLN A 21 43.50 47.23 -35.06
C GLN A 21 44.65 46.29 -34.68
N THR A 22 45.62 46.11 -35.55
CA THR A 22 46.81 45.29 -35.30
C THR A 22 47.68 45.86 -34.16
N ALA A 23 47.83 47.20 -34.12
CA ALA A 23 48.53 47.89 -33.03
C ALA A 23 47.91 47.59 -31.67
N TYR A 24 46.56 47.70 -31.53
CA TYR A 24 45.86 47.35 -30.31
C TYR A 24 46.03 45.87 -29.92
N LEU A 25 46.01 44.93 -30.89
CA LEU A 25 46.27 43.53 -30.63
C LEU A 25 47.66 43.31 -30.01
N HIS A 26 48.71 43.89 -30.63
CA HIS A 26 50.06 43.80 -30.14
C HIS A 26 50.31 44.54 -28.81
N MET A 27 49.63 45.65 -28.54
CA MET A 27 49.63 46.31 -27.25
C MET A 27 49.04 45.38 -26.18
N GLY A 28 47.98 44.67 -26.46
CA GLY A 28 47.40 43.66 -25.57
C GLY A 28 48.44 42.59 -25.18
N PHE A 29 49.13 42.03 -26.15
CA PHE A 29 50.22 41.07 -25.87
C PHE A 29 51.38 41.65 -25.05
N ALA A 30 51.80 42.89 -25.37
CA ALA A 30 52.85 43.57 -24.59
C ALA A 30 52.42 43.77 -23.14
N TYR A 31 51.18 44.18 -22.88
CA TYR A 31 50.67 44.33 -21.49
C TYR A 31 50.54 42.97 -20.76
N LEU A 32 50.21 41.90 -21.45
CA LEU A 32 50.22 40.57 -20.84
C LEU A 32 51.64 40.19 -20.37
N GLN A 33 52.66 40.48 -21.16
CA GLN A 33 54.05 40.20 -20.80
C GLN A 33 54.53 41.11 -19.64
N LEU A 34 53.93 42.27 -19.44
CA LEU A 34 54.16 43.13 -18.29
C LEU A 34 53.29 42.81 -17.09
N ALA A 35 52.52 41.74 -17.14
CA ALA A 35 51.55 41.30 -16.12
C ALA A 35 50.46 42.36 -15.83
N ASP A 36 50.24 43.34 -16.72
CA ASP A 36 49.15 44.33 -16.62
C ASP A 36 47.92 43.83 -17.39
N LYS A 37 47.21 42.89 -16.79
CA LYS A 37 46.04 42.26 -17.36
C LYS A 37 44.90 43.23 -17.64
N ASN A 38 44.77 44.32 -16.86
CA ASN A 38 43.73 45.34 -17.10
C ASN A 38 43.98 46.12 -18.40
N LYS A 39 45.19 46.59 -18.62
CA LYS A 39 45.53 47.25 -19.87
C LYS A 39 45.51 46.31 -21.06
N ALA A 40 45.92 45.04 -20.89
CA ALA A 40 45.82 44.03 -21.90
C ALA A 40 44.36 43.80 -22.33
N ARG A 41 43.42 43.70 -21.34
CA ARG A 41 41.99 43.57 -21.62
C ARG A 41 41.46 44.75 -22.44
N MET A 42 41.78 45.98 -22.03
CA MET A 42 41.32 47.19 -22.77
C MET A 42 41.87 47.23 -24.21
N ALA A 43 43.12 46.87 -24.44
CA ALA A 43 43.73 46.84 -25.76
C ALA A 43 43.09 45.75 -26.64
N PHE A 44 42.88 44.52 -26.12
CA PHE A 44 42.20 43.46 -26.85
C PHE A 44 40.74 43.83 -27.17
N GLU A 45 40.05 44.48 -26.25
CA GLU A 45 38.68 44.96 -26.47
C GLU A 45 38.62 45.95 -27.66
N GLN A 46 39.52 46.92 -27.73
CA GLN A 46 39.55 47.87 -28.85
C GLN A 46 39.84 47.15 -30.18
N ALA A 47 40.79 46.23 -30.21
CA ALA A 47 41.09 45.46 -31.40
C ALA A 47 39.91 44.58 -31.84
N ALA A 48 39.14 44.02 -30.89
CA ALA A 48 37.98 43.18 -31.18
C ALA A 48 36.75 43.98 -31.66
N ARG A 49 36.65 45.27 -31.36
CA ARG A 49 35.55 46.15 -31.85
C ARG A 49 35.68 46.53 -33.31
N SER A 50 36.89 46.68 -33.84
CA SER A 50 37.12 47.01 -35.23
C SER A 50 36.82 45.84 -36.18
N ASN A 51 36.31 46.13 -37.38
CA ASN A 51 36.05 45.15 -38.41
C ASN A 51 37.04 45.28 -39.60
N ALA A 52 38.12 46.02 -39.45
CA ALA A 52 39.06 46.30 -40.51
C ALA A 52 39.81 45.06 -41.04
N ASP A 53 40.18 44.15 -40.12
CA ASP A 53 40.71 42.84 -40.45
C ASP A 53 40.07 41.76 -39.54
N LEU A 54 39.35 40.81 -40.16
CA LEU A 54 38.60 39.77 -39.46
C LEU A 54 39.49 38.79 -38.70
N LYS A 55 40.70 38.50 -39.20
CA LYS A 55 41.63 37.60 -38.53
C LYS A 55 42.19 38.21 -37.26
N THR A 56 42.56 39.49 -37.31
CA THR A 56 42.99 40.27 -36.14
C THR A 56 41.87 40.42 -35.14
N LYS A 57 40.62 40.62 -35.61
CA LYS A 57 39.43 40.66 -34.77
C LYS A 57 39.19 39.33 -34.01
N GLU A 58 39.29 38.21 -34.71
CA GLU A 58 39.13 36.88 -34.13
C GLU A 58 40.16 36.65 -33.03
N GLN A 59 41.44 36.93 -33.30
CA GLN A 59 42.51 36.77 -32.34
C GLN A 59 42.36 37.70 -31.13
N ALA A 60 41.94 38.94 -31.37
CA ALA A 60 41.68 39.92 -30.31
C ALA A 60 40.50 39.50 -29.40
N ALA A 61 39.39 39.07 -30.01
CA ALA A 61 38.21 38.61 -29.30
C ALA A 61 38.50 37.38 -28.43
N TYR A 62 39.32 36.44 -28.94
CA TYR A 62 39.78 35.27 -28.13
C TYR A 62 40.58 35.71 -26.92
N ASN A 63 41.62 36.55 -27.13
CA ASN A 63 42.48 37.00 -26.05
C ASN A 63 41.76 37.93 -25.06
N TYR A 64 40.79 38.71 -25.52
CA TYR A 64 39.90 39.50 -24.67
C TYR A 64 39.12 38.61 -23.73
N ALA A 65 38.44 37.57 -24.24
CA ALA A 65 37.67 36.62 -23.45
C ALA A 65 38.54 35.86 -22.46
N LEU A 66 39.73 35.40 -22.89
CA LEU A 66 40.69 34.69 -22.03
C LEU A 66 41.21 35.60 -20.91
N THR A 67 41.55 36.88 -21.21
CA THR A 67 42.04 37.84 -20.21
C THR A 67 40.97 38.15 -19.16
N ILE A 68 39.70 38.25 -19.54
CA ILE A 68 38.59 38.37 -18.59
C ILE A 68 38.49 37.11 -17.72
N HIS A 69 38.56 35.95 -18.33
CA HIS A 69 38.48 34.67 -17.58
C HIS A 69 39.57 34.58 -16.52
N GLU A 70 40.81 34.96 -16.85
CA GLU A 70 41.94 34.93 -15.94
C GLU A 70 41.93 36.03 -14.85
N THR A 71 41.11 37.07 -15.00
CA THR A 71 41.02 38.21 -14.07
C THR A 71 39.70 38.27 -13.32
N SER A 72 38.69 37.52 -13.74
CA SER A 72 37.37 37.51 -13.13
C SER A 72 37.33 36.73 -11.82
N PHE A 73 36.78 37.35 -10.77
CA PHE A 73 36.52 36.66 -9.49
C PHE A 73 35.17 35.90 -9.49
N SER A 74 34.37 36.06 -10.51
CA SER A 74 33.04 35.42 -10.62
C SER A 74 33.11 34.30 -11.67
N GLY A 75 32.80 33.08 -11.24
CA GLY A 75 32.77 31.92 -12.16
C GLY A 75 31.72 32.04 -13.27
N PHE A 76 30.62 32.77 -13.02
CA PHE A 76 29.57 33.09 -13.98
C PHE A 76 29.45 34.61 -14.14
N GLY A 77 29.88 35.17 -15.24
CA GLY A 77 29.85 36.63 -15.42
C GLY A 77 30.38 37.06 -16.77
N GLU A 78 31.19 38.10 -16.77
CA GLU A 78 31.74 38.70 -18.02
C GLU A 78 32.52 37.69 -18.86
N SER A 79 33.27 36.75 -18.26
CA SER A 79 34.05 35.73 -18.98
C SER A 79 33.15 34.78 -19.80
N VAL A 80 32.06 34.32 -19.21
CA VAL A 80 31.10 33.45 -19.92
C VAL A 80 30.48 34.20 -21.09
N THR A 81 30.03 35.43 -20.87
CA THR A 81 29.47 36.27 -21.93
C THR A 81 30.49 36.55 -23.05
N ALA A 82 31.76 36.81 -22.72
CA ALA A 82 32.81 37.05 -23.70
C ALA A 82 33.09 35.77 -24.54
N PHE A 83 33.13 34.60 -23.92
CA PHE A 83 33.29 33.33 -24.62
C PHE A 83 32.08 32.96 -25.49
N GLU A 84 30.86 33.20 -25.02
CA GLU A 84 29.63 33.04 -25.83
C GLU A 84 29.68 33.95 -27.09
N ASN A 85 30.00 35.20 -26.90
CA ASN A 85 30.11 36.16 -27.99
C ASN A 85 31.17 35.74 -29.01
N PHE A 86 32.31 35.20 -28.53
CA PHE A 86 33.36 34.68 -29.40
C PHE A 86 32.83 33.52 -30.26
N LEU A 87 32.19 32.51 -29.65
CA LEU A 87 31.63 31.36 -30.37
C LEU A 87 30.55 31.75 -31.37
N ASN A 88 29.75 32.77 -31.04
CA ASN A 88 28.70 33.27 -31.94
C ASN A 88 29.28 34.04 -33.14
N GLN A 89 30.38 34.78 -32.93
CA GLN A 89 31.02 35.56 -34.02
C GLN A 89 31.94 34.69 -34.88
N PHE A 90 32.62 33.71 -34.29
CA PHE A 90 33.64 32.89 -34.92
C PHE A 90 33.43 31.39 -34.68
N PRO A 91 32.29 30.80 -35.10
CA PRO A 91 31.96 29.41 -34.80
C PRO A 91 32.91 28.39 -35.45
N GLN A 92 33.61 28.79 -36.52
CA GLN A 92 34.59 27.97 -37.26
C GLN A 92 36.05 28.31 -36.89
N SER A 93 36.26 29.09 -35.83
CA SER A 93 37.60 29.46 -35.36
C SER A 93 38.41 28.26 -34.89
N THR A 94 39.73 28.28 -35.13
CA THR A 94 40.65 27.33 -34.53
C THR A 94 40.70 27.39 -32.99
N TYR A 95 40.25 28.52 -32.42
CA TYR A 95 40.12 28.69 -30.96
C TYR A 95 38.78 28.18 -30.39
N ALA A 96 37.78 27.88 -31.24
CA ALA A 96 36.45 27.54 -30.79
C ALA A 96 36.42 26.32 -29.87
N GLU A 97 37.23 25.31 -30.15
CA GLU A 97 37.33 24.12 -29.29
C GLU A 97 37.85 24.47 -27.90
N LYS A 98 38.92 25.28 -27.81
CA LYS A 98 39.52 25.70 -26.55
C LYS A 98 38.59 26.63 -25.73
N VAL A 99 37.88 27.51 -26.40
CA VAL A 99 36.84 28.36 -25.77
C VAL A 99 35.71 27.48 -25.19
N SER A 100 35.32 26.45 -25.93
CA SER A 100 34.33 25.48 -25.45
C SER A 100 34.80 24.72 -24.19
N GLU A 101 36.08 24.35 -24.12
CA GLU A 101 36.67 23.76 -22.92
C GLU A 101 36.55 24.68 -21.70
N TYR A 102 36.94 25.94 -21.80
CA TYR A 102 36.81 26.92 -20.71
C TYR A 102 35.36 27.10 -20.27
N LEU A 103 34.40 27.21 -21.20
CA LEU A 103 32.98 27.30 -20.85
C LEU A 103 32.48 26.09 -20.12
N ILE A 104 32.85 24.87 -20.58
CA ILE A 104 32.47 23.60 -19.93
C ILE A 104 32.99 23.55 -18.51
N ASP A 105 34.27 23.91 -18.30
CA ASP A 105 34.88 23.95 -16.96
C ASP A 105 34.12 24.88 -16.01
N VAL A 106 33.75 26.07 -16.51
CA VAL A 106 32.95 27.01 -15.72
C VAL A 106 31.56 26.44 -15.40
N TYR A 107 30.87 25.86 -16.37
CA TYR A 107 29.53 25.30 -16.19
C TYR A 107 29.51 24.17 -15.19
N MET A 108 30.50 23.29 -15.23
CA MET A 108 30.54 22.11 -14.36
C MET A 108 31.06 22.44 -12.96
N SER A 109 32.02 23.37 -12.84
CA SER A 109 32.63 23.73 -11.55
C SER A 109 31.69 24.57 -10.68
N THR A 110 30.92 25.48 -11.28
CA THR A 110 30.01 26.39 -10.54
C THR A 110 28.74 25.72 -10.03
N ARG A 111 28.35 24.56 -10.58
CA ARG A 111 27.08 23.87 -10.34
C ARG A 111 25.82 24.73 -10.55
N SER A 112 25.96 25.86 -11.23
CA SER A 112 24.85 26.74 -11.61
C SER A 112 24.24 26.27 -12.93
N TYR A 113 23.68 25.05 -12.92
CA TYR A 113 23.26 24.35 -14.14
C TYR A 113 22.18 25.08 -14.94
N GLU A 114 21.26 25.79 -14.29
CA GLU A 114 20.23 26.60 -14.98
C GLU A 114 20.85 27.76 -15.73
N ALA A 115 21.81 28.47 -15.10
CA ALA A 115 22.52 29.55 -15.73
C ALA A 115 23.38 29.03 -16.90
N ALA A 116 24.04 27.88 -16.70
CA ALA A 116 24.79 27.19 -17.76
C ALA A 116 23.90 26.80 -18.95
N LEU A 117 22.71 26.26 -18.68
CA LEU A 117 21.76 25.91 -19.75
C LEU A 117 21.34 27.13 -20.54
N LYS A 118 20.97 28.25 -19.88
CA LYS A 118 20.63 29.51 -20.51
C LYS A 118 21.80 30.09 -21.34
N SER A 119 23.03 29.92 -20.84
CA SER A 119 24.25 30.34 -21.55
C SER A 119 24.43 29.56 -22.84
N ILE A 120 24.36 28.22 -22.79
CA ILE A 120 24.49 27.37 -23.99
C ILE A 120 23.39 27.67 -25.01
N GLU A 121 22.18 27.99 -24.57
CA GLU A 121 21.06 28.32 -25.46
C GLU A 121 21.26 29.66 -26.23
N ARG A 122 22.19 30.52 -25.82
CA ARG A 122 22.60 31.73 -26.54
C ARG A 122 23.65 31.48 -27.64
N ILE A 123 24.26 30.28 -27.64
CA ILE A 123 25.26 29.93 -28.66
C ILE A 123 24.54 29.43 -29.90
N SER A 124 24.70 30.16 -31.02
CA SER A 124 23.96 29.91 -32.27
C SER A 124 24.34 28.59 -32.95
N ALA A 125 25.61 28.16 -32.85
CA ALA A 125 26.14 26.94 -33.45
C ALA A 125 27.06 26.21 -32.47
N PRO A 126 26.47 25.56 -31.43
CA PRO A 126 27.26 24.87 -30.45
C PRO A 126 27.95 23.64 -31.04
N GLY A 127 29.26 23.52 -30.81
CA GLY A 127 30.04 22.35 -31.21
C GLY A 127 29.68 21.10 -30.35
N GLU A 128 30.20 19.95 -30.77
CA GLU A 128 29.88 18.65 -30.13
C GLU A 128 30.16 18.64 -28.62
N ARG A 129 31.29 19.21 -28.18
CA ARG A 129 31.64 19.29 -26.75
C ARG A 129 30.63 20.10 -25.91
N ILE A 130 30.16 21.23 -26.47
CA ILE A 130 29.12 22.06 -25.82
C ILE A 130 27.78 21.30 -25.78
N MET A 131 27.46 20.54 -26.83
CA MET A 131 26.24 19.72 -26.85
C MET A 131 26.32 18.55 -25.86
N GLU A 132 27.50 17.91 -25.68
CA GLU A 132 27.72 16.92 -24.65
C GLU A 132 27.56 17.54 -23.24
N ALA A 133 28.15 18.72 -23.00
CA ALA A 133 27.96 19.44 -21.74
C ALA A 133 26.50 19.79 -21.50
N LYS A 134 25.75 20.23 -22.54
CA LYS A 134 24.30 20.48 -22.47
C LYS A 134 23.55 19.22 -22.03
N GLN A 135 23.87 18.08 -22.61
CA GLN A 135 23.26 16.80 -22.22
C GLN A 135 23.48 16.48 -20.75
N ARG A 136 24.72 16.64 -20.26
CA ARG A 136 25.07 16.42 -18.85
C ARG A 136 24.37 17.41 -17.90
N ILE A 137 24.30 18.69 -18.29
CA ILE A 137 23.62 19.73 -17.51
C ILE A 137 22.13 19.42 -17.39
N LEU A 138 21.47 19.07 -18.49
CA LEU A 138 20.05 18.65 -18.48
C LEU A 138 19.82 17.42 -17.59
N PHE A 139 20.74 16.46 -17.62
CA PHE A 139 20.71 15.30 -16.73
C PHE A 139 20.84 15.72 -15.26
N GLN A 140 21.79 16.62 -14.92
CA GLN A 140 21.95 17.11 -13.55
C GLN A 140 20.72 17.87 -13.04
N LEU A 141 20.14 18.75 -13.87
CA LEU A 141 18.89 19.45 -13.56
C LEU A 141 17.73 18.45 -13.34
N GLY A 142 17.64 17.44 -14.18
CA GLY A 142 16.63 16.39 -14.05
C GLY A 142 16.76 15.59 -12.76
N THR A 143 17.97 15.18 -12.38
CA THR A 143 18.22 14.46 -11.13
C THR A 143 18.04 15.32 -9.90
N GLN A 144 18.38 16.61 -9.97
CA GLN A 144 18.14 17.57 -8.90
C GLN A 144 16.64 17.80 -8.69
N ALA A 145 15.87 18.01 -9.74
CA ALA A 145 14.41 18.13 -9.68
C ALA A 145 13.76 16.84 -9.13
N PHE A 146 14.27 15.67 -9.53
CA PHE A 146 13.83 14.39 -8.96
C PHE A 146 14.05 14.31 -7.45
N ALA A 147 15.25 14.68 -6.96
CA ALA A 147 15.57 14.70 -5.55
C ALA A 147 14.62 15.61 -4.74
N ASN A 148 14.14 16.70 -5.37
CA ASN A 148 13.16 17.63 -4.83
C ASN A 148 11.69 17.16 -5.03
N SER A 149 11.47 15.95 -5.56
CA SER A 149 10.15 15.41 -5.87
C SER A 149 9.35 16.21 -6.93
N GLN A 150 10.03 17.03 -7.73
CA GLN A 150 9.47 17.81 -8.84
C GLN A 150 9.42 16.94 -10.10
N TYR A 151 8.57 15.92 -10.12
CA TYR A 151 8.61 14.85 -11.14
C TYR A 151 8.32 15.34 -12.57
N ASP A 152 7.45 16.32 -12.76
CA ASP A 152 7.14 16.86 -14.09
C ASP A 152 8.33 17.63 -14.67
N GLU A 153 8.96 18.46 -13.85
CA GLU A 153 10.16 19.22 -14.23
C GLU A 153 11.35 18.29 -14.47
N ALA A 154 11.57 17.32 -13.58
CA ALA A 154 12.58 16.28 -13.73
C ALA A 154 12.41 15.53 -15.06
N SER A 155 11.16 15.12 -15.35
CA SER A 155 10.83 14.43 -16.61
C SER A 155 11.12 15.29 -17.84
N ALA A 156 10.83 16.60 -17.78
CA ALA A 156 11.11 17.51 -18.88
C ALA A 156 12.62 17.64 -19.17
N TYR A 157 13.44 17.84 -18.15
CA TYR A 157 14.90 17.90 -18.31
C TYR A 157 15.49 16.57 -18.79
N LEU A 158 15.09 15.45 -18.20
CA LEU A 158 15.58 14.13 -18.59
C LEU A 158 15.20 13.78 -20.04
N ASN A 159 13.98 14.09 -20.47
CA ASN A 159 13.56 13.89 -21.86
C ASN A 159 14.44 14.69 -22.84
N ARG A 160 14.73 15.96 -22.53
CA ARG A 160 15.65 16.78 -23.33
C ARG A 160 17.06 16.18 -23.39
N SER A 161 17.57 15.65 -22.25
CA SER A 161 18.88 14.96 -22.20
C SER A 161 18.87 13.70 -23.07
N ILE A 162 17.79 12.90 -23.03
CA ILE A 162 17.63 11.68 -23.84
C ILE A 162 17.57 12.00 -25.33
N GLN A 163 16.85 13.08 -25.73
CA GLN A 163 16.70 13.50 -27.12
C GLN A 163 18.03 13.85 -27.80
N ILE A 164 18.97 14.46 -27.06
CA ILE A 164 20.31 14.77 -27.53
C ILE A 164 21.34 13.70 -27.14
N GLY A 165 20.87 12.49 -26.95
CA GLY A 165 21.64 11.37 -26.36
C GLY A 165 22.77 10.81 -27.25
N GLN A 166 22.96 11.31 -28.50
CA GLN A 166 24.03 10.91 -29.38
C GLN A 166 25.43 11.40 -28.93
N TYR A 167 25.48 12.44 -28.10
CA TYR A 167 26.76 13.03 -27.65
C TYR A 167 27.38 12.25 -26.49
N ASN A 168 26.55 11.68 -25.60
CA ASN A 168 27.05 10.84 -24.52
C ASN A 168 26.06 9.72 -24.21
N ALA A 169 26.41 8.51 -24.66
CA ALA A 169 25.56 7.32 -24.50
C ALA A 169 25.32 6.92 -23.03
N GLN A 170 26.34 7.11 -22.17
CA GLN A 170 26.22 6.77 -20.74
C GLN A 170 25.25 7.72 -20.04
N THR A 171 25.35 9.04 -20.28
CA THR A 171 24.39 10.02 -19.75
C THR A 171 22.96 9.76 -20.24
N LYS A 172 22.82 9.32 -21.51
CA LYS A 172 21.50 8.90 -22.03
C LYS A 172 20.95 7.70 -21.27
N ALA A 173 21.78 6.68 -21.05
CA ALA A 173 21.36 5.50 -20.31
C ALA A 173 20.93 5.85 -18.87
N GLU A 174 21.73 6.64 -18.16
CA GLU A 174 21.40 7.09 -16.81
C GLU A 174 20.13 7.97 -16.77
N ALA A 175 19.91 8.81 -17.76
CA ALA A 175 18.69 9.61 -17.89
C ALA A 175 17.44 8.71 -18.08
N LEU A 176 17.56 7.63 -18.84
CA LEU A 176 16.51 6.62 -18.99
C LEU A 176 16.22 5.89 -17.66
N TYR A 177 17.25 5.57 -16.88
CA TYR A 177 17.05 4.99 -15.54
C TYR A 177 16.21 5.90 -14.65
N TRP A 178 16.60 7.18 -14.51
CA TRP A 178 15.85 8.13 -13.67
C TRP A 178 14.46 8.44 -14.23
N LYS A 179 14.29 8.42 -15.54
CA LYS A 179 12.98 8.53 -16.18
C LYS A 179 12.10 7.32 -15.82
N GLY A 180 12.68 6.12 -15.79
CA GLY A 180 12.02 4.89 -15.29
C GLY A 180 11.56 5.03 -13.85
N GLU A 181 12.40 5.60 -12.96
CA GLU A 181 12.07 5.87 -11.56
C GLU A 181 10.88 6.85 -11.43
N ILE A 182 10.86 7.93 -12.22
CA ILE A 182 9.74 8.88 -12.24
C ILE A 182 8.46 8.18 -12.67
N ASP A 183 8.50 7.44 -13.77
CA ASP A 183 7.34 6.76 -14.33
C ASP A 183 6.80 5.70 -13.39
N TYR A 184 7.67 4.99 -12.66
CA TYR A 184 7.28 4.05 -11.63
C TYR A 184 6.55 4.74 -10.47
N ARG A 185 7.12 5.82 -9.92
CA ARG A 185 6.52 6.59 -8.80
C ARG A 185 5.20 7.25 -9.18
N THR A 186 5.03 7.60 -10.44
CA THR A 186 3.79 8.14 -11.00
C THR A 186 2.86 7.07 -11.58
N GLN A 187 3.11 5.79 -11.27
CA GLN A 187 2.32 4.62 -11.66
C GLN A 187 2.17 4.39 -13.17
N ARG A 188 3.04 5.00 -13.99
CA ARG A 188 3.12 4.76 -15.44
C ARG A 188 3.97 3.52 -15.71
N TYR A 189 3.51 2.36 -15.23
CA TYR A 189 4.29 1.12 -15.19
C TYR A 189 4.82 0.64 -16.55
N GLN A 190 4.05 0.79 -17.63
CA GLN A 190 4.52 0.39 -18.96
C GLN A 190 5.69 1.27 -19.42
N SER A 191 5.55 2.58 -19.32
CA SER A 191 6.64 3.53 -19.66
C SER A 191 7.88 3.31 -18.79
N ALA A 192 7.69 3.06 -17.49
CA ALA A 192 8.77 2.72 -16.57
C ALA A 192 9.52 1.47 -17.03
N SER A 193 8.79 0.40 -17.40
CA SER A 193 9.39 -0.84 -17.92
C SER A 193 10.22 -0.59 -19.17
N ASP A 194 9.71 0.19 -20.13
CA ASP A 194 10.40 0.48 -21.38
C ASP A 194 11.67 1.30 -21.15
N ASN A 195 11.62 2.27 -20.24
CA ASN A 195 12.78 3.08 -19.87
C ASN A 195 13.86 2.27 -19.16
N PHE A 196 13.50 1.43 -18.18
CA PHE A 196 14.50 0.57 -17.50
C PHE A 196 15.11 -0.46 -18.45
N ARG A 197 14.34 -1.06 -19.36
CA ARG A 197 14.88 -1.98 -20.37
C ARG A 197 15.84 -1.26 -21.31
N SER A 198 15.46 -0.08 -21.81
CA SER A 198 16.35 0.73 -22.64
C SER A 198 17.63 1.12 -21.92
N PHE A 199 17.57 1.41 -20.62
CA PHE A 199 18.76 1.61 -19.78
C PHE A 199 19.63 0.34 -19.74
N LEU A 200 19.07 -0.84 -19.47
CA LEU A 200 19.82 -2.10 -19.40
C LEU A 200 20.50 -2.46 -20.72
N ASP A 201 19.86 -2.10 -21.85
CA ASP A 201 20.41 -2.35 -23.19
C ASP A 201 21.56 -1.41 -23.53
N LEU A 202 21.46 -0.14 -23.11
CA LEU A 202 22.42 0.91 -23.49
C LEU A 202 23.62 1.05 -22.54
N THR A 203 23.45 0.71 -21.26
CA THR A 203 24.51 0.91 -20.27
C THR A 203 25.69 -0.02 -20.51
N ALA A 204 26.91 0.57 -20.56
CA ALA A 204 28.16 -0.20 -20.61
C ALA A 204 28.57 -0.76 -19.23
N ASN A 205 28.16 -0.08 -18.15
CA ASN A 205 28.53 -0.46 -16.78
C ASN A 205 27.53 -1.42 -16.14
N ARG A 206 27.62 -2.70 -16.50
CA ARG A 206 26.78 -3.79 -15.97
C ARG A 206 27.09 -4.19 -14.53
N GLN A 207 28.09 -3.57 -13.90
CA GLN A 207 28.45 -3.79 -12.48
C GLN A 207 27.99 -2.62 -11.59
N SER A 208 27.32 -1.61 -12.16
CA SER A 208 26.82 -0.48 -11.39
C SER A 208 25.65 -0.90 -10.49
N GLU A 209 25.47 -0.17 -9.40
CA GLU A 209 24.30 -0.31 -8.53
C GLU A 209 23.00 -0.07 -9.31
N MET A 210 22.98 0.94 -10.19
CA MET A 210 21.82 1.24 -11.05
C MET A 210 21.44 0.03 -11.94
N TYR A 211 22.45 -0.68 -12.50
CA TYR A 211 22.19 -1.87 -13.30
C TYR A 211 21.51 -2.97 -12.48
N THR A 212 21.98 -3.18 -11.27
CA THR A 212 21.40 -4.16 -10.35
C THR A 212 19.99 -3.75 -9.91
N LEU A 213 19.80 -2.49 -9.50
CA LEU A 213 18.51 -1.97 -9.06
C LEU A 213 17.48 -1.88 -10.19
N ALA A 214 17.88 -1.69 -11.44
CA ALA A 214 16.95 -1.72 -12.57
C ALA A 214 16.21 -3.07 -12.69
N HIS A 215 16.89 -4.19 -12.37
CA HIS A 215 16.26 -5.50 -12.33
C HIS A 215 15.25 -5.62 -11.18
N TYR A 216 15.57 -5.06 -10.03
CA TYR A 216 14.67 -4.99 -8.89
C TYR A 216 13.42 -4.17 -9.20
N ASN A 217 13.58 -3.00 -9.81
CA ASN A 217 12.48 -2.13 -10.22
C ASN A 217 11.58 -2.79 -11.28
N LEU A 218 12.18 -3.47 -12.28
CA LEU A 218 11.43 -4.25 -13.27
C LEU A 218 10.66 -5.41 -12.63
N GLY A 219 11.20 -6.00 -11.58
CA GLY A 219 10.50 -6.99 -10.75
C GLY A 219 9.23 -6.42 -10.14
N TYR A 220 9.32 -5.25 -9.51
CA TYR A 220 8.16 -4.56 -8.94
C TYR A 220 7.14 -4.10 -9.98
N ILE A 221 7.60 -3.60 -11.12
CA ILE A 221 6.72 -3.22 -12.23
C ILE A 221 5.90 -4.43 -12.70
N ALA A 222 6.57 -5.56 -12.96
CA ALA A 222 5.90 -6.78 -13.40
C ALA A 222 4.94 -7.31 -12.32
N PHE A 223 5.31 -7.20 -11.04
CA PHE A 223 4.46 -7.58 -9.91
C PHE A 223 3.19 -6.71 -9.83
N ASN A 224 3.32 -5.40 -9.94
CA ASN A 224 2.18 -4.46 -9.94
C ASN A 224 1.25 -4.69 -11.13
N LEU A 225 1.79 -5.08 -12.28
CA LEU A 225 1.04 -5.51 -13.46
C LEU A 225 0.48 -6.94 -13.34
N LYS A 226 0.65 -7.60 -12.18
CA LYS A 226 0.23 -8.98 -11.89
C LYS A 226 0.87 -10.04 -12.81
N ASN A 227 1.96 -9.71 -13.48
CA ASN A 227 2.75 -10.66 -14.26
C ASN A 227 3.78 -11.34 -13.35
N TYR A 228 3.31 -12.24 -12.50
CA TYR A 228 4.11 -12.85 -11.45
C TYR A 228 5.29 -13.68 -11.98
N GLN A 229 5.13 -14.32 -13.14
CA GLN A 229 6.22 -15.10 -13.78
C GLN A 229 7.35 -14.17 -14.23
N GLN A 230 7.02 -13.03 -14.83
CA GLN A 230 8.04 -12.07 -15.25
C GLN A 230 8.68 -11.38 -14.04
N ALA A 231 7.89 -11.09 -12.99
CA ALA A 231 8.40 -10.54 -11.74
C ALA A 231 9.42 -11.50 -11.09
N GLU A 232 9.12 -12.79 -11.04
CA GLU A 232 10.02 -13.83 -10.53
C GLU A 232 11.35 -13.84 -11.30
N ASN A 233 11.32 -13.76 -12.62
CA ASN A 233 12.54 -13.73 -13.45
C ASN A 233 13.40 -12.50 -13.12
N TRP A 234 12.80 -11.31 -12.98
CA TRP A 234 13.51 -10.08 -12.67
C TRP A 234 14.10 -10.07 -11.26
N PHE A 235 13.32 -10.47 -10.24
CA PHE A 235 13.82 -10.55 -8.86
C PHE A 235 14.91 -11.64 -8.72
N THR A 236 14.78 -12.75 -9.42
CA THR A 236 15.83 -13.79 -9.47
C THR A 236 17.13 -13.24 -10.06
N LYS A 237 17.01 -12.46 -11.14
CA LYS A 237 18.18 -11.82 -11.75
C LYS A 237 18.83 -10.80 -10.82
N TYR A 238 18.00 -10.01 -10.13
CA TYR A 238 18.47 -9.10 -9.08
C TYR A 238 19.30 -9.85 -8.01
N LEU A 239 18.75 -10.95 -7.46
CA LEU A 239 19.45 -11.75 -6.43
C LEU A 239 20.78 -12.37 -6.92
N GLN A 240 20.93 -12.61 -8.23
CA GLN A 240 22.19 -13.08 -8.81
C GLN A 240 23.24 -11.97 -8.93
N LEU A 241 22.81 -10.73 -9.11
CA LEU A 241 23.68 -9.57 -9.31
C LEU A 241 24.08 -8.89 -8.00
N GLU A 242 23.18 -8.88 -7.02
CA GLU A 242 23.42 -8.24 -5.71
C GLU A 242 24.45 -9.01 -4.90
N LYS A 243 25.54 -8.31 -4.51
CA LYS A 243 26.69 -8.89 -3.80
C LYS A 243 26.51 -8.92 -2.27
N ALA A 244 25.29 -9.06 -1.79
CA ALA A 244 24.95 -9.11 -0.37
C ALA A 244 25.29 -7.81 0.42
N THR A 245 25.45 -6.69 -0.27
CA THR A 245 25.76 -5.40 0.35
C THR A 245 24.51 -4.76 1.00
N ASN A 246 23.35 -4.98 0.41
CA ASN A 246 22.07 -4.45 0.92
C ASN A 246 21.15 -5.58 1.40
N ARG A 247 21.26 -5.95 2.68
CA ARG A 247 20.45 -7.03 3.28
C ARG A 247 18.95 -6.74 3.27
N SER A 248 18.55 -5.47 3.33
CA SER A 248 17.15 -5.08 3.34
C SER A 248 16.48 -5.36 2.00
N THR A 249 17.07 -4.94 0.88
CA THR A 249 16.53 -5.20 -0.46
C THR A 249 16.60 -6.67 -0.85
N LEU A 250 17.63 -7.40 -0.35
CA LEU A 250 17.70 -8.86 -0.53
C LEU A 250 16.57 -9.59 0.19
N ALA A 251 16.26 -9.20 1.43
CA ALA A 251 15.14 -9.76 2.18
C ALA A 251 13.81 -9.44 1.49
N ASP A 252 13.64 -8.20 1.04
CA ASP A 252 12.45 -7.80 0.31
C ASP A 252 12.30 -8.54 -1.03
N ALA A 253 13.34 -8.66 -1.84
CA ALA A 253 13.32 -9.42 -3.08
C ALA A 253 12.91 -10.89 -2.86
N ASN A 254 13.40 -11.53 -1.78
CA ASN A 254 12.95 -12.86 -1.40
C ASN A 254 11.48 -12.87 -0.98
N ASN A 255 11.00 -11.86 -0.26
CA ASN A 255 9.56 -11.73 0.05
C ASN A 255 8.74 -11.61 -1.24
N ARG A 256 9.15 -10.76 -2.20
CA ARG A 256 8.46 -10.62 -3.51
C ARG A 256 8.47 -11.93 -4.31
N LEU A 257 9.57 -12.68 -4.29
CA LEU A 257 9.61 -14.02 -4.90
C LEU A 257 8.65 -15.00 -4.19
N GLY A 258 8.56 -14.91 -2.88
CA GLY A 258 7.56 -15.62 -2.10
C GLY A 258 6.14 -15.27 -2.54
N ASP A 259 5.83 -13.99 -2.69
CA ASP A 259 4.53 -13.50 -3.15
C ASP A 259 4.22 -13.96 -4.58
N CYS A 260 5.18 -13.87 -5.52
CA CYS A 260 5.00 -14.37 -6.88
C CYS A 260 4.59 -15.84 -6.87
N ASN A 261 5.32 -16.68 -6.13
CA ASN A 261 5.04 -18.09 -6.00
C ASN A 261 3.73 -18.40 -5.26
N PHE A 262 3.37 -17.58 -4.28
CA PHE A 262 2.09 -17.67 -3.58
C PHE A 262 0.91 -17.43 -4.55
N HIS A 263 0.98 -16.39 -5.37
CA HIS A 263 -0.06 -16.05 -6.34
C HIS A 263 -0.26 -17.13 -7.42
N VAL A 264 0.80 -17.80 -7.84
CA VAL A 264 0.71 -18.95 -8.78
C VAL A 264 0.48 -20.28 -8.06
N ARG A 265 0.19 -20.25 -6.74
CA ARG A 265 -0.07 -21.41 -5.88
C ARG A 265 1.08 -22.41 -5.73
N ASN A 266 2.30 -21.99 -6.00
CA ASN A 266 3.50 -22.78 -5.73
C ASN A 266 3.92 -22.58 -4.26
N PHE A 267 3.12 -23.13 -3.33
CA PHE A 267 3.30 -22.88 -1.90
C PHE A 267 4.62 -23.40 -1.33
N ASN A 268 5.19 -24.44 -1.92
CA ASN A 268 6.49 -24.95 -1.47
C ASN A 268 7.63 -23.97 -1.77
N ALA A 269 7.66 -23.40 -2.97
CA ALA A 269 8.65 -22.37 -3.31
C ALA A 269 8.41 -21.08 -2.51
N ALA A 270 7.14 -20.65 -2.37
CA ALA A 270 6.78 -19.50 -1.55
C ALA A 270 7.33 -19.63 -0.13
N LYS A 271 7.12 -20.79 0.51
CA LYS A 271 7.64 -21.09 1.86
C LYS A 271 9.17 -20.97 1.95
N GLN A 272 9.89 -21.45 0.93
CA GLN A 272 11.35 -21.36 0.90
C GLN A 272 11.84 -19.91 0.80
N TYR A 273 11.24 -19.10 -0.07
CA TYR A 273 11.61 -17.71 -0.24
C TYR A 273 11.30 -16.87 1.00
N TYR A 274 10.12 -17.01 1.59
CA TYR A 274 9.78 -16.33 2.84
C TYR A 274 10.69 -16.76 4.01
N ALA A 275 11.03 -18.05 4.10
CA ALA A 275 11.98 -18.53 5.11
C ALA A 275 13.35 -17.91 4.94
N LYS A 276 13.82 -17.76 3.70
CA LYS A 276 15.08 -17.10 3.40
C LYS A 276 15.04 -15.61 3.75
N ALA A 277 13.95 -14.91 3.38
CA ALA A 277 13.75 -13.50 3.76
C ALA A 277 13.77 -13.33 5.29
N ARG A 278 13.02 -14.16 6.02
CA ARG A 278 13.00 -14.18 7.49
C ARG A 278 14.39 -14.35 8.09
N SER A 279 15.20 -15.26 7.56
CA SER A 279 16.55 -15.53 8.08
C SER A 279 17.52 -14.36 7.94
N MET A 280 17.23 -13.42 7.03
CA MET A 280 18.01 -12.19 6.87
C MET A 280 17.69 -11.14 7.93
N GLY A 281 16.50 -11.23 8.56
CA GLY A 281 16.04 -10.26 9.55
C GLY A 281 15.72 -8.89 8.94
N GLY A 282 15.74 -7.84 9.78
CA GLY A 282 15.49 -6.47 9.35
C GLY A 282 14.00 -6.07 9.32
N ALA A 283 13.72 -4.93 8.69
CA ALA A 283 12.42 -4.27 8.75
C ALA A 283 11.26 -5.05 8.11
N SER A 284 11.53 -6.00 7.22
CA SER A 284 10.49 -6.82 6.56
C SER A 284 10.38 -8.25 7.10
N ALA A 285 11.03 -8.55 8.22
CA ALA A 285 11.00 -9.89 8.80
C ALA A 285 9.62 -10.25 9.36
N ASP A 286 8.90 -9.29 9.92
CA ASP A 286 7.52 -9.42 10.40
C ASP A 286 6.57 -9.87 9.27
N TYR A 287 6.70 -9.26 8.10
CA TYR A 287 6.00 -9.69 6.89
C TYR A 287 6.31 -11.14 6.54
N SER A 288 7.59 -11.51 6.56
CA SER A 288 8.03 -12.88 6.27
C SER A 288 7.43 -13.91 7.24
N TYR A 289 7.39 -13.59 8.54
CA TYR A 289 6.74 -14.44 9.56
C TYR A 289 5.26 -14.64 9.28
N TYR A 290 4.57 -13.54 8.97
CA TYR A 290 3.13 -13.58 8.68
C TYR A 290 2.82 -14.41 7.43
N GLN A 291 3.54 -14.19 6.34
CA GLN A 291 3.36 -14.93 5.09
C GLN A 291 3.69 -16.43 5.23
N LEU A 292 4.78 -16.76 5.94
CA LEU A 292 5.09 -18.16 6.27
C LEU A 292 3.97 -18.82 7.04
N ALA A 293 3.38 -18.12 7.99
CA ALA A 293 2.25 -18.63 8.77
C ALA A 293 1.04 -18.90 7.85
N LEU A 294 0.73 -17.98 6.94
CA LEU A 294 -0.37 -18.17 5.99
C LEU A 294 -0.14 -19.40 5.09
N VAL A 295 1.06 -19.53 4.53
CA VAL A 295 1.42 -20.69 3.69
C VAL A 295 1.33 -22.00 4.48
N SER A 296 1.82 -22.02 5.72
CA SER A 296 1.70 -23.19 6.60
C SER A 296 0.23 -23.59 6.82
N GLY A 297 -0.64 -22.60 7.03
CA GLY A 297 -2.09 -22.84 7.15
C GLY A 297 -2.73 -23.43 5.90
N LEU A 298 -2.33 -22.94 4.69
CA LEU A 298 -2.79 -23.49 3.43
C LEU A 298 -2.33 -24.94 3.22
N GLN A 299 -1.17 -25.29 3.78
CA GLN A 299 -0.66 -26.66 3.80
C GLN A 299 -1.24 -27.51 4.96
N LYS A 300 -2.21 -26.97 5.74
CA LYS A 300 -2.82 -27.59 6.93
C LYS A 300 -1.85 -27.83 8.10
N ASP A 301 -0.67 -27.23 8.07
CA ASP A 301 0.28 -27.22 9.19
C ASP A 301 -0.13 -26.11 10.18
N TYR A 302 -1.22 -26.34 10.91
CA TYR A 302 -1.75 -25.37 11.86
C TYR A 302 -0.84 -25.17 13.07
N ASN A 303 -0.11 -26.19 13.51
CA ASN A 303 0.86 -26.06 14.60
C ASN A 303 2.06 -25.19 14.18
N GLY A 304 2.60 -25.41 13.00
CA GLY A 304 3.64 -24.56 12.43
C GLY A 304 3.18 -23.11 12.25
N LYS A 305 1.92 -22.92 11.79
CA LYS A 305 1.31 -21.59 11.66
C LYS A 305 1.24 -20.89 13.01
N ILE A 306 0.74 -21.55 14.06
CA ILE A 306 0.64 -20.99 15.43
C ILE A 306 2.03 -20.61 15.96
N THR A 307 3.03 -21.46 15.77
CA THR A 307 4.41 -21.18 16.20
C THR A 307 4.96 -19.91 15.54
N LEU A 308 4.77 -19.76 14.24
CA LEU A 308 5.21 -18.58 13.48
C LEU A 308 4.48 -17.30 13.92
N LEU A 309 3.17 -17.39 14.19
CA LEU A 309 2.37 -16.27 14.68
C LEU A 309 2.75 -15.84 16.10
N ASN A 310 3.10 -16.80 16.97
CA ASN A 310 3.64 -16.49 18.30
C ASN A 310 4.97 -15.74 18.18
N GLN A 311 5.89 -16.22 17.33
CA GLN A 311 7.17 -15.53 17.07
C GLN A 311 6.97 -14.13 16.52
N LEU A 312 5.99 -13.93 15.62
CA LEU A 312 5.62 -12.61 15.11
C LEU A 312 5.20 -11.67 16.25
N THR A 313 4.26 -12.11 17.10
CA THR A 313 3.72 -11.27 18.18
C THR A 313 4.71 -10.98 19.28
N GLU A 314 5.66 -11.89 19.53
CA GLU A 314 6.72 -11.74 20.54
C GLU A 314 7.89 -10.87 20.05
N GLN A 315 8.33 -11.06 18.81
CA GLN A 315 9.51 -10.36 18.28
C GLN A 315 9.17 -9.01 17.63
N TYR A 316 7.94 -8.84 17.14
CA TYR A 316 7.48 -7.66 16.43
C TYR A 316 6.11 -7.18 16.94
N PRO A 317 5.97 -6.82 18.23
CA PRO A 317 4.68 -6.48 18.83
C PRO A 317 4.00 -5.27 18.20
N GLU A 318 4.76 -4.36 17.58
CA GLU A 318 4.26 -3.16 16.90
C GLU A 318 3.99 -3.39 15.40
N SER A 319 4.17 -4.60 14.91
CA SER A 319 3.94 -4.91 13.50
C SER A 319 2.46 -4.77 13.12
N PRO A 320 2.14 -4.20 11.95
CA PRO A 320 0.76 -4.14 11.45
C PRO A 320 0.13 -5.53 11.24
N TYR A 321 0.95 -6.59 11.17
CA TYR A 321 0.48 -7.96 10.99
C TYR A 321 0.06 -8.64 12.30
N VAL A 322 0.31 -8.06 13.47
CA VAL A 322 -0.05 -8.65 14.77
C VAL A 322 -1.55 -8.87 14.90
N ILE A 323 -2.35 -7.89 14.50
CA ILE A 323 -3.82 -7.98 14.56
C ILE A 323 -4.33 -9.17 13.74
N ASN A 324 -3.91 -9.25 12.47
CA ASN A 324 -4.26 -10.38 11.60
C ASN A 324 -3.68 -11.69 12.14
N GLY A 325 -2.46 -11.65 12.68
CA GLY A 325 -1.79 -12.80 13.26
C GLY A 325 -2.56 -13.42 14.44
N LEU A 326 -3.04 -12.60 15.36
CA LEU A 326 -3.84 -13.06 16.50
C LEU A 326 -5.17 -13.69 16.05
N TYR A 327 -5.83 -13.08 15.07
CA TYR A 327 -7.06 -13.63 14.50
C TYR A 327 -6.82 -14.99 13.83
N GLU A 328 -5.80 -15.08 13.00
CA GLU A 328 -5.40 -16.30 12.30
C GLU A 328 -4.90 -17.40 13.27
N LYS A 329 -4.30 -17.03 14.40
CA LYS A 329 -3.93 -17.94 15.50
C LYS A 329 -5.18 -18.55 16.14
N GLY A 330 -6.19 -17.74 16.44
CA GLY A 330 -7.47 -18.22 16.97
C GLY A 330 -8.13 -19.20 16.00
N ARG A 331 -8.23 -18.83 14.71
CA ARG A 331 -8.77 -19.72 13.68
C ARG A 331 -8.00 -21.04 13.53
N SER A 332 -6.69 -21.00 13.72
CA SER A 332 -5.86 -22.22 13.66
C SER A 332 -6.14 -23.17 14.81
N TYR A 333 -6.37 -22.63 16.01
CA TYR A 333 -6.82 -23.44 17.14
C TYR A 333 -8.22 -24.05 16.95
N VAL A 334 -9.13 -23.33 16.30
CA VAL A 334 -10.44 -23.86 15.89
C VAL A 334 -10.26 -25.06 14.95
N GLN A 335 -9.39 -24.95 13.95
CA GLN A 335 -9.11 -26.06 13.02
C GLN A 335 -8.49 -27.29 13.70
N LEU A 336 -7.79 -27.09 14.80
CA LEU A 336 -7.23 -28.18 15.64
C LEU A 336 -8.22 -28.72 16.67
N GLY A 337 -9.45 -28.19 16.73
CA GLY A 337 -10.44 -28.57 17.75
C GLY A 337 -10.10 -28.07 19.16
N ASN A 338 -9.14 -27.15 19.29
CA ASN A 338 -8.71 -26.63 20.60
C ASN A 338 -9.44 -25.32 20.92
N ASN A 339 -10.75 -25.43 21.19
CA ASN A 339 -11.64 -24.30 21.43
C ASN A 339 -11.16 -23.40 22.58
N LYS A 340 -10.59 -23.97 23.63
CA LYS A 340 -10.08 -23.20 24.78
C LYS A 340 -8.95 -22.22 24.37
N GLN A 341 -7.99 -22.71 23.59
CA GLN A 341 -6.90 -21.85 23.10
C GLN A 341 -7.37 -20.88 22.04
N ALA A 342 -8.35 -21.26 21.22
CA ALA A 342 -8.99 -20.36 20.26
C ALA A 342 -9.64 -19.16 20.98
N ILE A 343 -10.44 -19.42 22.00
CA ILE A 343 -11.08 -18.38 22.82
C ILE A 343 -10.04 -17.45 23.46
N ASN A 344 -8.94 -18.00 23.97
CA ASN A 344 -7.87 -17.19 24.55
C ASN A 344 -7.21 -16.27 23.52
N ALA A 345 -6.92 -16.77 22.31
CA ALA A 345 -6.32 -15.98 21.24
C ALA A 345 -7.28 -14.88 20.74
N PHE A 346 -8.56 -15.18 20.57
CA PHE A 346 -9.58 -14.20 20.19
C PHE A 346 -9.81 -13.15 21.28
N ARG A 347 -9.78 -13.54 22.56
CA ARG A 347 -9.88 -12.62 23.70
C ARG A 347 -8.66 -11.70 23.78
N GLU A 348 -7.46 -12.22 23.53
CA GLU A 348 -6.23 -11.41 23.45
C GLU A 348 -6.37 -10.33 22.39
N LEU A 349 -6.87 -10.68 21.19
CA LEU A 349 -7.12 -9.73 20.11
C LEU A 349 -8.14 -8.67 20.50
N ALA A 350 -9.31 -9.08 21.03
CA ALA A 350 -10.38 -8.17 21.41
C ALA A 350 -9.96 -7.16 22.49
N ASN A 351 -9.15 -7.62 23.46
CA ASN A 351 -8.68 -6.77 24.55
C ASN A 351 -7.58 -5.79 24.13
N LYS A 352 -6.64 -6.23 23.26
CA LYS A 352 -5.54 -5.39 22.82
C LYS A 352 -5.95 -4.35 21.76
N PHE A 353 -6.93 -4.67 20.92
CA PHE A 353 -7.32 -3.86 19.77
C PHE A 353 -8.85 -3.71 19.65
N PRO A 354 -9.55 -3.18 20.66
CA PRO A 354 -11.02 -3.22 20.76
C PRO A 354 -11.73 -2.53 19.56
N GLU A 355 -11.12 -1.49 18.98
CA GLU A 355 -11.71 -0.73 17.88
C GLU A 355 -11.55 -1.42 16.51
N ASN A 356 -10.77 -2.50 16.41
CA ASN A 356 -10.50 -3.14 15.14
C ASN A 356 -11.65 -4.04 14.68
N ALA A 357 -11.91 -4.06 13.37
CA ALA A 357 -12.95 -4.92 12.79
C ALA A 357 -12.74 -6.42 13.07
N LEU A 358 -11.48 -6.89 13.11
CA LEU A 358 -11.19 -8.28 13.44
C LEU A 358 -11.46 -8.61 14.92
N SER A 359 -11.37 -7.63 15.81
CA SER A 359 -11.72 -7.80 17.23
C SER A 359 -13.21 -8.01 17.42
N ARG A 360 -14.05 -7.29 16.65
CA ARG A 360 -15.50 -7.56 16.63
C ARG A 360 -15.82 -8.98 16.17
N LYS A 361 -15.16 -9.42 15.08
CA LYS A 361 -15.30 -10.80 14.58
C LYS A 361 -14.81 -11.82 15.61
N ALA A 362 -13.66 -11.58 16.23
CA ALA A 362 -13.12 -12.46 17.27
C ALA A 362 -14.06 -12.57 18.47
N ALA A 363 -14.68 -11.47 18.91
CA ALA A 363 -15.66 -11.48 19.99
C ALA A 363 -16.91 -12.32 19.64
N ALA A 364 -17.38 -12.24 18.40
CA ALA A 364 -18.49 -13.07 17.93
C ALA A 364 -18.09 -14.56 17.84
N GLU A 365 -16.87 -14.87 17.39
CA GLU A 365 -16.33 -16.24 17.38
C GLU A 365 -16.23 -16.85 18.78
N ILE A 366 -15.89 -16.07 19.80
CA ILE A 366 -15.91 -16.53 21.21
C ILE A 366 -17.31 -17.01 21.60
N GLY A 367 -18.36 -16.23 21.27
CA GLY A 367 -19.74 -16.61 21.51
C GLY A 367 -20.12 -17.91 20.82
N LEU A 368 -19.75 -18.04 19.55
CA LEU A 368 -20.00 -19.24 18.75
C LEU A 368 -19.31 -20.49 19.34
N LEU A 369 -18.04 -20.35 19.75
CA LEU A 369 -17.30 -21.47 20.34
C LEU A 369 -17.89 -21.94 21.68
N HIS A 370 -18.33 -21.01 22.54
CA HIS A 370 -19.05 -21.37 23.75
C HIS A 370 -20.40 -22.06 23.45
N TYR A 371 -21.13 -21.56 22.41
CA TYR A 371 -22.39 -22.20 22.01
C TYR A 371 -22.17 -23.63 21.48
N GLN A 372 -21.15 -23.84 20.63
CA GLN A 372 -20.81 -25.18 20.12
C GLN A 372 -20.37 -26.16 21.21
N ASN A 373 -19.83 -25.66 22.32
CA ASN A 373 -19.48 -26.44 23.49
C ASN A 373 -20.67 -26.64 24.47
N GLU A 374 -21.89 -26.19 24.10
CA GLU A 374 -23.08 -26.20 24.97
C GLU A 374 -22.91 -25.38 26.26
N GLU A 375 -21.94 -24.47 26.29
CA GLU A 375 -21.65 -23.54 27.37
C GLU A 375 -22.54 -22.30 27.25
N TYR A 376 -23.88 -22.50 27.34
CA TYR A 376 -24.86 -21.45 26.98
C TYR A 376 -24.72 -20.17 27.81
N SER A 377 -24.39 -20.25 29.08
CA SER A 377 -24.19 -19.07 29.93
C SER A 377 -23.03 -18.19 29.42
N GLN A 378 -21.92 -18.81 29.06
CA GLN A 378 -20.75 -18.12 28.54
C GLN A 378 -21.01 -17.57 27.11
N ALA A 379 -21.75 -18.32 26.28
CA ALA A 379 -22.17 -17.86 24.95
C ALA A 379 -23.05 -16.61 25.04
N ILE A 380 -24.04 -16.62 25.96
CA ILE A 380 -24.91 -15.47 26.22
C ILE A 380 -24.11 -14.24 26.62
N GLU A 381 -23.19 -14.37 27.57
CA GLU A 381 -22.37 -13.24 28.03
C GLU A 381 -21.46 -12.71 26.91
N ALA A 382 -20.86 -13.59 26.11
CA ALA A 382 -20.01 -13.19 24.98
C ALA A 382 -20.83 -12.45 23.89
N TYR A 383 -22.00 -12.95 23.53
CA TYR A 383 -22.85 -12.30 22.54
C TYR A 383 -23.48 -11.00 23.04
N LYS A 384 -23.85 -10.93 24.33
CA LYS A 384 -24.29 -9.66 24.94
C LYS A 384 -23.20 -8.61 24.86
N LEU A 385 -21.95 -8.99 25.15
CA LEU A 385 -20.81 -8.11 25.06
C LEU A 385 -20.65 -7.55 23.63
N VAL A 386 -20.77 -8.40 22.61
CA VAL A 386 -20.71 -7.98 21.20
C VAL A 386 -21.83 -6.99 20.88
N ALA A 387 -23.07 -7.30 21.27
CA ALA A 387 -24.21 -6.44 21.00
C ALA A 387 -24.11 -5.07 21.70
N THR A 388 -23.52 -5.04 22.91
CA THR A 388 -23.36 -3.82 23.72
C THR A 388 -22.18 -2.96 23.25
N GLN A 389 -21.03 -3.58 22.96
CA GLN A 389 -19.80 -2.87 22.60
C GLN A 389 -19.80 -2.38 21.14
N TYR A 390 -20.52 -3.08 20.26
CA TYR A 390 -20.49 -2.79 18.81
C TYR A 390 -21.90 -2.61 18.23
N PRO A 391 -22.73 -1.73 18.81
CA PRO A 391 -24.13 -1.57 18.41
C PRO A 391 -24.24 -1.21 16.92
N GLY A 392 -25.19 -1.83 16.24
CA GLY A 392 -25.44 -1.61 14.81
C GLY A 392 -24.47 -2.30 13.84
N SER A 393 -23.38 -2.91 14.31
CA SER A 393 -22.48 -3.71 13.48
C SER A 393 -23.14 -5.00 12.97
N GLU A 394 -22.63 -5.57 11.88
CA GLU A 394 -23.10 -6.87 11.40
C GLU A 394 -22.87 -7.99 12.44
N GLU A 395 -21.75 -7.91 13.15
CA GLU A 395 -21.44 -8.84 14.25
C GLU A 395 -22.46 -8.75 15.39
N ALA A 396 -22.93 -7.54 15.73
CA ALA A 396 -23.98 -7.35 16.74
C ALA A 396 -25.33 -7.90 16.28
N LYS A 397 -25.69 -7.72 15.03
CA LYS A 397 -26.93 -8.30 14.46
C LYS A 397 -26.89 -9.83 14.49
N LEU A 398 -25.75 -10.43 14.13
CA LEU A 398 -25.55 -11.87 14.21
C LEU A 398 -25.60 -12.36 15.66
N ALA A 399 -24.94 -11.66 16.58
CA ALA A 399 -24.96 -11.98 18.01
C ALA A 399 -26.39 -11.95 18.58
N LEU A 400 -27.22 -10.97 18.19
CA LEU A 400 -28.63 -10.90 18.60
C LEU A 400 -29.45 -12.07 18.05
N ARG A 401 -29.23 -12.45 16.79
CA ARG A 401 -29.88 -13.62 16.20
C ARG A 401 -29.52 -14.90 16.94
N ASP A 402 -28.25 -15.07 17.28
CA ASP A 402 -27.76 -16.26 17.96
C ASP A 402 -28.20 -16.27 19.43
N LEU A 403 -28.22 -15.11 20.12
CA LEU A 403 -28.84 -14.95 21.44
C LEU A 403 -30.30 -15.38 21.43
N LYS A 404 -31.08 -14.91 20.44
CA LYS A 404 -32.48 -15.31 20.27
C LYS A 404 -32.63 -16.83 20.15
N SER A 405 -31.78 -17.48 19.37
CA SER A 405 -31.77 -18.93 19.22
C SER A 405 -31.47 -19.63 20.55
N ILE A 406 -30.39 -19.18 21.24
CA ILE A 406 -30.01 -19.77 22.56
C ILE A 406 -31.14 -19.65 23.58
N TYR A 407 -31.69 -18.45 23.75
CA TYR A 407 -32.77 -18.22 24.72
C TYR A 407 -34.05 -19.01 24.40
N THR A 408 -34.32 -19.24 23.11
CA THR A 408 -35.40 -20.13 22.69
C THR A 408 -35.10 -21.59 23.05
N ASP A 409 -33.85 -22.05 22.79
CA ASP A 409 -33.44 -23.43 23.08
C ASP A 409 -33.45 -23.78 24.58
N ILE A 410 -33.14 -22.78 25.45
CA ILE A 410 -33.18 -22.92 26.91
C ILE A 410 -34.51 -22.48 27.53
N ASN A 411 -35.53 -22.17 26.71
CA ASN A 411 -36.89 -21.76 27.14
C ASN A 411 -36.91 -20.51 28.03
N LYS A 412 -36.14 -19.49 27.65
CA LYS A 412 -36.01 -18.22 28.39
C LYS A 412 -36.22 -16.99 27.48
N VAL A 413 -37.26 -17.04 26.62
CA VAL A 413 -37.56 -16.00 25.64
C VAL A 413 -37.88 -14.64 26.30
N ASP A 414 -38.46 -14.66 27.51
CA ASP A 414 -38.69 -13.47 28.34
C ASP A 414 -37.38 -12.79 28.79
N GLU A 415 -36.33 -13.58 29.14
CA GLU A 415 -35.01 -13.03 29.43
C GLU A 415 -34.37 -12.41 28.18
N PHE A 416 -34.60 -12.98 26.97
CA PHE A 416 -34.14 -12.37 25.73
C PHE A 416 -34.80 -11.00 25.48
N ALA A 417 -36.11 -10.88 25.68
CA ALA A 417 -36.83 -9.62 25.58
C ALA A 417 -36.24 -8.53 26.50
N ALA A 418 -35.92 -8.92 27.75
CA ALA A 418 -35.25 -8.03 28.69
C ALA A 418 -33.84 -7.62 28.24
N VAL A 419 -33.07 -8.53 27.65
CA VAL A 419 -31.75 -8.22 27.06
C VAL A 419 -31.88 -7.20 25.93
N VAL A 420 -32.78 -7.45 24.97
CA VAL A 420 -32.99 -6.53 23.82
C VAL A 420 -33.38 -5.14 24.31
N SER A 421 -34.25 -5.04 25.32
CA SER A 421 -34.68 -3.77 25.88
C SER A 421 -33.57 -3.01 26.62
N SER A 422 -32.49 -3.71 27.04
CA SER A 422 -31.34 -3.12 27.74
C SER A 422 -30.22 -2.65 26.80
N LEU A 423 -30.29 -3.02 25.52
CA LEU A 423 -29.24 -2.70 24.55
C LEU A 423 -29.32 -1.26 24.06
N PRO A 424 -28.19 -0.63 23.73
CA PRO A 424 -28.18 0.70 23.13
C PRO A 424 -28.75 0.67 21.70
N GLY A 425 -29.59 1.65 21.37
CA GLY A 425 -30.21 1.80 20.05
C GLY A 425 -31.72 1.51 20.07
N ASP A 426 -32.37 1.75 18.93
CA ASP A 426 -33.82 1.53 18.77
C ASP A 426 -34.09 0.10 18.28
N ILE A 427 -33.74 -0.87 19.14
CA ILE A 427 -33.94 -2.30 18.84
C ILE A 427 -35.19 -2.76 19.60
N HIS A 428 -36.24 -3.09 18.86
CA HIS A 428 -37.50 -3.59 19.43
C HIS A 428 -37.64 -5.09 19.17
N PHE A 429 -38.09 -5.81 20.20
CA PHE A 429 -38.49 -7.20 20.06
C PHE A 429 -40.02 -7.24 19.94
N ASP A 430 -40.52 -7.63 18.77
CA ASP A 430 -41.96 -7.63 18.47
C ASP A 430 -42.70 -8.63 19.36
N VAL A 431 -43.85 -8.20 19.90
CA VAL A 431 -44.72 -9.04 20.76
C VAL A 431 -45.18 -10.29 20.01
N ASN A 432 -45.47 -10.20 18.71
CA ASN A 432 -45.87 -11.36 17.90
C ASN A 432 -44.72 -12.33 17.70
N GLU A 433 -43.48 -11.80 17.59
CA GLU A 433 -42.28 -12.64 17.54
C GLU A 433 -42.04 -13.31 18.88
N GLN A 434 -42.23 -12.60 19.98
CA GLN A 434 -42.13 -13.15 21.34
C GLN A 434 -43.16 -14.26 21.59
N ASP A 435 -44.41 -14.06 21.19
CA ASP A 435 -45.48 -15.06 21.20
C ASP A 435 -45.02 -16.35 20.47
N SER A 436 -44.60 -16.20 19.20
CA SER A 436 -44.15 -17.31 18.35
C SER A 436 -43.00 -18.07 18.96
N LEU A 437 -41.97 -17.36 19.43
CA LEU A 437 -40.75 -17.99 19.98
C LEU A 437 -41.01 -18.70 21.33
N THR A 438 -41.89 -18.13 22.15
CA THR A 438 -42.27 -18.76 23.44
C THR A 438 -43.01 -20.07 23.20
N TYR A 439 -43.94 -20.08 22.23
CA TYR A 439 -44.60 -21.32 21.81
C TYR A 439 -43.59 -22.35 21.24
N ILE A 440 -42.69 -21.94 20.31
CA ILE A 440 -41.68 -22.81 19.70
C ILE A 440 -40.76 -23.42 20.77
N ALA A 441 -40.36 -22.64 21.78
CA ALA A 441 -39.56 -23.12 22.88
C ALA A 441 -40.27 -24.27 23.65
N ALA A 442 -41.55 -24.09 23.98
CA ALA A 442 -42.36 -25.10 24.62
C ALA A 442 -42.53 -26.37 23.77
N GLU A 443 -42.78 -26.20 22.45
CA GLU A 443 -42.91 -27.32 21.51
C GLU A 443 -41.62 -28.12 21.37
N ARG A 444 -40.44 -27.47 21.34
CA ARG A 444 -39.13 -28.12 21.30
C ARG A 444 -38.90 -28.99 22.54
N ILE A 445 -39.29 -28.52 23.76
CA ILE A 445 -39.21 -29.28 25.00
C ILE A 445 -40.09 -30.53 24.91
N PHE A 446 -41.31 -30.39 24.40
CA PHE A 446 -42.23 -31.53 24.20
C PHE A 446 -41.63 -32.56 23.21
N THR A 447 -41.08 -32.08 22.08
CA THR A 447 -40.44 -32.95 21.09
C THR A 447 -39.24 -33.72 21.64
N ARG A 448 -38.51 -33.13 22.59
CA ARG A 448 -37.42 -33.76 23.34
C ARG A 448 -37.91 -34.72 24.41
N LYS A 449 -39.24 -34.94 24.52
CA LYS A 449 -39.90 -35.82 25.50
C LYS A 449 -39.67 -35.41 26.97
N GLN A 450 -39.39 -34.14 27.20
CA GLN A 450 -39.28 -33.56 28.54
C GLN A 450 -40.67 -33.12 29.03
N ILE A 451 -41.57 -34.10 29.24
CA ILE A 451 -43.00 -33.87 29.41
C ILE A 451 -43.35 -32.94 30.61
N PRO A 452 -42.73 -33.07 31.81
CA PRO A 452 -43.04 -32.17 32.93
C PRO A 452 -42.71 -30.71 32.59
N GLN A 453 -41.54 -30.47 31.99
CA GLN A 453 -41.09 -29.14 31.59
C GLN A 453 -41.94 -28.57 30.43
N ALA A 454 -42.36 -29.42 29.49
CA ALA A 454 -43.26 -29.02 28.42
C ALA A 454 -44.61 -28.54 28.95
N LYS A 455 -45.21 -29.27 29.92
CA LYS A 455 -46.44 -28.90 30.64
C LYS A 455 -46.33 -27.50 31.26
N GLU A 456 -45.26 -27.26 32.00
CA GLU A 456 -44.98 -25.96 32.60
C GLU A 456 -44.84 -24.86 31.54
N SER A 457 -44.08 -25.14 30.48
CA SER A 457 -43.81 -24.16 29.40
C SER A 457 -45.05 -23.75 28.60
N PHE A 458 -45.91 -24.73 28.25
CA PHE A 458 -47.18 -24.40 27.59
C PHE A 458 -48.16 -23.68 28.53
N THR A 459 -48.15 -24.01 29.82
CA THR A 459 -48.97 -23.30 30.83
C THR A 459 -48.48 -21.85 30.97
N LYS A 460 -47.17 -21.61 31.07
CA LYS A 460 -46.55 -20.27 31.06
C LYS A 460 -46.89 -19.50 29.78
N TYR A 461 -46.84 -20.15 28.63
CA TYR A 461 -47.20 -19.56 27.35
C TYR A 461 -48.64 -19.03 27.38
N LEU A 462 -49.64 -19.84 27.82
CA LEU A 462 -51.01 -19.43 27.90
C LEU A 462 -51.25 -18.27 28.90
N GLN A 463 -50.47 -18.19 29.96
CA GLN A 463 -50.49 -17.09 30.93
C GLN A 463 -49.95 -15.78 30.31
N SER A 464 -48.86 -15.87 29.57
CA SER A 464 -48.18 -14.73 28.98
C SER A 464 -48.89 -14.22 27.73
N PHE A 465 -49.49 -15.11 26.95
CA PHE A 465 -50.18 -14.83 25.70
C PHE A 465 -51.61 -15.43 25.64
N PRO A 466 -52.53 -14.95 26.49
CA PRO A 466 -53.88 -15.51 26.55
C PRO A 466 -54.68 -15.37 25.25
N ALA A 467 -54.30 -14.43 24.41
CA ALA A 467 -54.86 -14.22 23.05
C ALA A 467 -53.80 -14.52 21.96
N GLY A 468 -52.73 -15.26 22.28
CA GLY A 468 -51.61 -15.54 21.38
C GLY A 468 -52.02 -16.38 20.17
N ALA A 469 -51.25 -16.25 19.09
CA ALA A 469 -51.51 -16.93 17.83
C ALA A 469 -51.47 -18.46 17.93
N TYR A 470 -50.73 -19.00 18.93
CA TYR A 470 -50.55 -20.44 19.13
C TYR A 470 -51.34 -20.97 20.32
N ARG A 471 -52.33 -20.23 20.84
CA ARG A 471 -53.13 -20.62 21.97
C ARG A 471 -53.80 -22.00 21.80
N GLU A 472 -54.34 -22.26 20.62
CA GLU A 472 -54.98 -23.56 20.33
C GLU A 472 -53.98 -24.70 20.35
N TYR A 473 -52.82 -24.49 19.81
CA TYR A 473 -51.73 -25.47 19.80
C TYR A 473 -51.28 -25.78 21.21
N ALA A 474 -51.13 -24.76 22.08
CA ALA A 474 -50.73 -24.94 23.46
C ALA A 474 -51.77 -25.76 24.24
N HIS A 475 -53.09 -25.46 24.06
CA HIS A 475 -54.15 -26.27 24.62
C HIS A 475 -54.15 -27.72 24.10
N TYR A 476 -53.88 -27.92 22.81
CA TYR A 476 -53.78 -29.27 22.23
C TYR A 476 -52.64 -30.09 22.86
N TYR A 477 -51.45 -29.51 22.97
CA TYR A 477 -50.34 -30.20 23.61
C TYR A 477 -50.60 -30.48 25.12
N LEU A 478 -51.21 -29.56 25.85
CA LEU A 478 -51.58 -29.77 27.26
C LEU A 478 -52.61 -30.86 27.39
N ALA A 479 -53.59 -30.96 26.50
CA ALA A 479 -54.53 -32.06 26.48
C ALA A 479 -53.83 -33.41 26.22
N ARG A 480 -52.89 -33.48 25.28
CA ARG A 480 -52.08 -34.68 25.01
C ARG A 480 -51.23 -35.07 26.19
N ILE A 481 -50.57 -34.11 26.83
CA ILE A 481 -49.80 -34.35 28.06
C ILE A 481 -50.71 -34.91 29.17
N GLY A 482 -51.90 -34.32 29.33
CA GLY A 482 -52.90 -34.83 30.26
C GLY A 482 -53.28 -36.28 30.00
N GLN A 483 -53.51 -36.63 28.71
CA GLN A 483 -53.81 -38.01 28.32
C GLN A 483 -52.65 -38.98 28.66
N GLU A 484 -51.40 -38.61 28.36
CA GLU A 484 -50.22 -39.40 28.67
C GLU A 484 -50.02 -39.58 30.19
N GLN A 485 -50.36 -38.57 30.99
CA GLN A 485 -50.22 -38.59 32.44
C GLN A 485 -51.48 -39.12 33.18
N ASN A 486 -52.53 -39.50 32.46
CA ASN A 486 -53.83 -39.83 33.00
C ASN A 486 -54.45 -38.71 33.88
N ASP A 487 -54.15 -37.45 33.56
CA ASP A 487 -54.70 -36.24 34.17
C ASP A 487 -56.02 -35.88 33.44
N GLU A 488 -57.10 -36.52 33.91
CA GLU A 488 -58.42 -36.41 33.27
C GLU A 488 -58.99 -34.98 33.29
N GLU A 489 -58.71 -34.23 34.36
CA GLU A 489 -59.16 -32.84 34.50
C GLU A 489 -58.46 -31.93 33.48
N ALA A 490 -57.16 -32.12 33.26
CA ALA A 490 -56.39 -31.40 32.24
C ALA A 490 -56.95 -31.69 30.85
N VAL A 491 -57.26 -32.98 30.52
CA VAL A 491 -57.83 -33.35 29.22
C VAL A 491 -59.17 -32.61 28.99
N LEU A 492 -60.09 -32.67 29.97
CA LEU A 492 -61.37 -32.02 29.86
C LEU A 492 -61.26 -30.50 29.72
N THR A 493 -60.43 -29.87 30.51
CA THR A 493 -60.21 -28.43 30.54
C THR A 493 -59.66 -27.92 29.19
N HIS A 494 -58.59 -28.56 28.72
CA HIS A 494 -57.89 -28.07 27.52
C HIS A 494 -58.65 -28.42 26.24
N THR A 495 -59.30 -29.58 26.15
CA THR A 495 -60.20 -29.89 25.01
C THR A 495 -61.39 -28.95 24.92
N ALA A 496 -61.99 -28.57 26.06
CA ALA A 496 -63.08 -27.57 26.09
C ALA A 496 -62.63 -26.25 25.49
N ARG A 497 -61.44 -25.76 25.80
CA ARG A 497 -60.85 -24.52 25.27
C ARG A 497 -60.57 -24.57 23.78
N ILE A 498 -60.23 -25.73 23.23
CA ILE A 498 -60.07 -25.95 21.79
C ILE A 498 -61.45 -25.81 21.09
N LEU A 499 -62.46 -26.45 21.68
CA LEU A 499 -63.82 -26.48 21.09
C LEU A 499 -64.55 -25.13 21.17
N GLU A 500 -64.10 -24.19 22.02
CA GLU A 500 -64.59 -22.81 22.02
C GLU A 500 -64.19 -22.03 20.76
N VAL A 501 -63.20 -22.50 20.00
CA VAL A 501 -62.67 -21.84 18.80
C VAL A 501 -63.39 -22.40 17.57
N ASN A 502 -64.21 -21.57 16.91
CA ASN A 502 -64.89 -21.95 15.68
C ASN A 502 -63.87 -22.28 14.56
N GLY A 503 -63.93 -23.52 14.03
CA GLY A 503 -63.05 -23.95 12.95
C GLY A 503 -61.61 -24.28 13.39
N SER A 504 -61.42 -24.56 14.67
CA SER A 504 -60.13 -25.04 15.15
C SER A 504 -59.70 -26.29 14.37
N ARG A 505 -58.45 -26.31 13.96
CA ARG A 505 -57.85 -27.48 13.27
C ARG A 505 -57.75 -28.73 14.16
N PHE A 506 -57.86 -28.57 15.46
CA PHE A 506 -57.80 -29.65 16.47
C PHE A 506 -59.17 -30.08 16.96
N THR A 507 -60.24 -29.65 16.30
CA THR A 507 -61.61 -29.99 16.75
C THR A 507 -61.85 -31.50 16.79
N GLU A 508 -61.44 -32.23 15.78
CA GLU A 508 -61.60 -33.67 15.70
C GLU A 508 -60.86 -34.39 16.81
N GLU A 509 -59.56 -34.09 16.95
CA GLU A 509 -58.71 -34.69 17.98
C GLU A 509 -59.19 -34.36 19.39
N ALA A 510 -59.63 -33.13 19.64
CA ALA A 510 -60.19 -32.73 20.93
C ALA A 510 -61.50 -33.46 21.27
N LEU A 511 -62.39 -33.66 20.29
CA LEU A 511 -63.61 -34.44 20.45
C LEU A 511 -63.29 -35.91 20.74
N VAL A 512 -62.33 -36.53 20.02
CA VAL A 512 -61.92 -37.91 20.23
C VAL A 512 -61.38 -38.06 21.66
N MET A 513 -60.40 -37.24 22.08
CA MET A 513 -59.83 -37.30 23.43
C MET A 513 -60.90 -37.15 24.53
N ARG A 514 -61.85 -36.25 24.31
CA ARG A 514 -62.92 -35.99 25.26
C ARG A 514 -63.94 -37.15 25.32
N ALA A 515 -64.34 -37.66 24.15
CA ALA A 515 -65.25 -38.80 24.07
C ALA A 515 -64.70 -40.07 24.70
N GLU A 516 -63.39 -40.41 24.43
CA GLU A 516 -62.72 -41.55 25.03
C GLU A 516 -62.70 -41.48 26.57
N LEU A 517 -62.45 -40.27 27.09
CA LEU A 517 -62.41 -40.05 28.55
C LEU A 517 -63.83 -40.14 29.16
N LEU A 518 -64.84 -39.50 28.55
CA LEU A 518 -66.20 -39.54 29.02
C LEU A 518 -66.79 -40.96 28.95
N TYR A 519 -66.41 -41.72 27.92
CA TYR A 519 -66.76 -43.13 27.81
C TYR A 519 -66.18 -43.99 28.95
N LYS A 520 -64.89 -43.74 29.27
CA LYS A 520 -64.26 -44.40 30.45
C LYS A 520 -64.97 -44.07 31.76
N ARG A 521 -65.48 -42.87 31.90
CA ARG A 521 -66.25 -42.39 33.07
C ARG A 521 -67.68 -42.92 33.10
N GLN A 522 -68.10 -43.68 32.10
CA GLN A 522 -69.48 -44.14 31.91
C GLN A 522 -70.51 -43.01 31.69
N GLN A 523 -70.04 -41.82 31.27
CA GLN A 523 -70.86 -40.65 30.97
C GLN A 523 -71.25 -40.69 29.48
N TYR A 524 -71.95 -41.72 29.08
CA TYR A 524 -72.26 -42.05 27.65
C TYR A 524 -73.09 -41.01 26.94
N ALA A 525 -73.93 -40.23 27.68
CA ALA A 525 -74.72 -39.17 27.10
C ALA A 525 -73.93 -37.92 26.71
N GLU A 526 -72.75 -37.74 27.31
CA GLU A 526 -71.87 -36.60 27.11
C GLU A 526 -70.71 -36.96 26.16
N ALA A 527 -70.42 -38.26 25.97
CA ALA A 527 -69.42 -38.82 25.08
C ALA A 527 -69.91 -38.81 23.64
#